data_d22de32d0bd89abdc26f5c7e56a52635
#
_entry.id   d22de32d0bd89abdc26f5c7e56a52635
#
_cell.length_a   1.000
_cell.length_b   1.000
_cell.length_c   1.000
_cell.angle_alpha   90.00
_cell.angle_beta   90.00
_cell.angle_gamma   90.00
#
_symmetry.space_group_name_H-M   'P 1'
#
loop_
_entity.id
_entity.type
_entity.pdbx_description
1 polymer ?
#
loop_
_entity_poly.entity_id
_entity_poly.type
_entity_poly.pdbx_seq_one_letter_code
_entity_poly.pdbx_strand_id
1 'polypeptide(L)'
;LDSALADGDDEISGTPSYMSPEQASPQTARITPATDIWGLGAILYELVTGQPPFLGKSPHETLRLVVEGSLASPRRILPALPRDLEAIILKCLAYGTAERYPSARALADDLGRFIDGRAVLARPLNPAQRMARWTRRQPYVAAFAALFALSLIAGIVGVTLQWRQARANATLAQDTLWSSRTANAQRQIA
;
A
#
# COMPACT_ATOMS: atom_id res chain seq x y z
N LEU A 1 27.59 -11.31 61.20
CA LEU A 1 26.18 -11.01 60.93
C LEU A 1 26.11 -10.43 59.54
N ASP A 2 26.10 -11.33 58.60
CA ASP A 2 26.16 -11.06 57.17
C ASP A 2 24.83 -10.59 56.63
N SER A 3 24.86 -9.43 56.06
CA SER A 3 23.81 -8.92 55.19
C SER A 3 23.89 -9.65 53.85
N ALA A 4 23.07 -10.65 53.66
CA ALA A 4 22.75 -11.13 52.33
C ALA A 4 21.98 -10.05 51.62
N LEU A 5 22.71 -9.20 50.85
CA LEU A 5 22.10 -8.42 49.80
C LEU A 5 21.63 -9.40 48.72
N ALA A 6 20.34 -9.61 48.69
CA ALA A 6 19.70 -10.27 47.58
C ALA A 6 19.97 -9.39 46.35
N ASP A 7 20.89 -9.82 45.50
CA ASP A 7 20.96 -9.42 44.11
C ASP A 7 19.64 -9.92 43.46
N GLY A 8 18.70 -9.01 43.37
CA GLY A 8 17.53 -9.18 42.56
C GLY A 8 17.94 -9.02 41.10
N ASP A 9 18.66 -9.98 40.56
CA ASP A 9 18.65 -10.23 39.13
C ASP A 9 17.24 -10.67 38.80
N ASP A 10 16.39 -9.72 38.38
CA ASP A 10 15.18 -10.00 37.64
C ASP A 10 15.64 -10.75 36.38
N GLU A 11 15.69 -12.08 36.52
CA GLU A 11 16.07 -13.01 35.47
C GLU A 11 15.09 -12.81 34.32
N ILE A 12 15.52 -12.02 33.30
CA ILE A 12 14.74 -11.78 32.09
C ILE A 12 14.51 -13.14 31.44
N SER A 13 13.35 -13.75 31.75
CA SER A 13 12.98 -15.05 31.21
C SER A 13 12.61 -14.90 29.75
N GLY A 14 13.46 -15.40 28.85
CA GLY A 14 13.24 -15.39 27.42
C GLY A 14 14.35 -14.70 26.62
N THR A 15 14.25 -14.78 25.30
CA THR A 15 15.22 -14.15 24.38
C THR A 15 14.73 -12.72 24.03
N PRO A 16 15.37 -11.67 24.53
CA PRO A 16 14.89 -10.29 24.39
C PRO A 16 14.58 -9.84 22.96
N SER A 17 15.32 -10.37 21.99
CA SER A 17 15.18 -10.01 20.56
C SER A 17 13.83 -10.36 19.92
N TYR A 18 13.06 -11.27 20.53
CA TYR A 18 11.75 -11.72 20.05
C TYR A 18 10.60 -11.27 20.95
N MET A 19 10.91 -10.64 22.09
CA MET A 19 9.90 -10.16 23.03
C MET A 19 9.08 -9.05 22.39
N SER A 20 7.78 -9.09 22.67
CA SER A 20 6.88 -8.00 22.31
C SER A 20 7.02 -6.82 23.30
N PRO A 21 6.62 -5.59 22.91
CA PRO A 21 6.65 -4.43 23.79
C PRO A 21 5.88 -4.66 25.10
N GLU A 22 4.76 -5.36 25.04
CA GLU A 22 3.94 -5.69 26.22
C GLU A 22 4.62 -6.73 27.14
N GLN A 23 5.51 -7.59 26.62
CA GLN A 23 6.34 -8.49 27.45
C GLN A 23 7.55 -7.78 28.03
N ALA A 24 8.13 -6.85 27.26
CA ALA A 24 9.31 -6.08 27.66
C ALA A 24 9.01 -4.99 28.69
N SER A 25 7.73 -4.63 28.90
CA SER A 25 7.30 -3.57 29.81
C SER A 25 6.55 -4.16 31.01
N PRO A 26 7.09 -4.11 32.24
CA PRO A 26 6.44 -4.67 33.43
C PRO A 26 5.08 -4.04 33.77
N GLN A 27 4.83 -2.82 33.30
CA GLN A 27 3.63 -2.04 33.64
C GLN A 27 2.42 -2.32 32.75
N THR A 28 2.59 -3.01 31.61
CA THR A 28 1.54 -3.19 30.58
C THR A 28 1.25 -4.66 30.28
N ALA A 29 1.72 -5.62 31.05
CA ALA A 29 1.71 -7.05 30.82
C ALA A 29 0.30 -7.66 30.66
N ARG A 30 -0.41 -7.30 29.58
CA ARG A 30 -1.54 -8.09 29.06
C ARG A 30 -1.04 -8.96 27.92
N ILE A 31 -0.52 -10.14 28.26
CA ILE A 31 -0.24 -11.19 27.29
C ILE A 31 -1.56 -11.58 26.62
N THR A 32 -1.63 -11.44 25.31
CA THR A 32 -2.80 -11.76 24.49
C THR A 32 -2.34 -12.58 23.29
N PRO A 33 -3.23 -13.19 22.52
CA PRO A 33 -2.84 -13.85 21.25
C PRO A 33 -2.08 -12.94 20.27
N ALA A 34 -2.17 -11.61 20.42
CA ALA A 34 -1.40 -10.68 19.64
C ALA A 34 0.12 -10.72 19.97
N THR A 35 0.49 -11.19 21.15
CA THR A 35 1.88 -11.46 21.55
C THR A 35 2.50 -12.58 20.72
N ASP A 36 1.75 -13.65 20.45
CA ASP A 36 2.21 -14.75 19.59
C ASP A 36 2.38 -14.28 18.13
N ILE A 37 1.49 -13.40 17.66
CA ILE A 37 1.61 -12.78 16.33
C ILE A 37 2.92 -11.98 16.20
N TRP A 38 3.31 -11.25 17.26
CA TRP A 38 4.60 -10.56 17.29
C TRP A 38 5.75 -11.54 17.19
N GLY A 39 5.76 -12.61 18.00
CA GLY A 39 6.80 -13.65 17.96
C GLY A 39 6.95 -14.27 16.57
N LEU A 40 5.82 -14.61 15.91
CA LEU A 40 5.82 -15.09 14.53
C LEU A 40 6.40 -14.04 13.55
N GLY A 41 6.08 -12.77 13.76
CA GLY A 41 6.64 -11.65 12.98
C GLY A 41 8.15 -11.51 13.16
N ALA A 42 8.66 -11.66 14.39
CA ALA A 42 10.07 -11.60 14.70
C ALA A 42 10.85 -12.75 14.06
N ILE A 43 10.32 -13.97 14.11
CA ILE A 43 10.88 -15.14 13.42
C ILE A 43 10.90 -14.90 11.91
N LEU A 44 9.79 -14.44 11.33
CA LEU A 44 9.70 -14.19 9.89
C LEU A 44 10.68 -13.09 9.46
N TYR A 45 10.85 -12.03 10.27
CA TYR A 45 11.84 -10.98 10.03
C TYR A 45 13.24 -11.57 9.94
N GLU A 46 13.63 -12.40 10.92
CA GLU A 46 14.95 -13.01 10.97
C GLU A 46 15.18 -14.00 9.82
N LEU A 47 14.19 -14.82 9.49
CA LEU A 47 14.27 -15.75 8.36
C LEU A 47 14.59 -15.07 7.04
N VAL A 48 14.11 -13.84 6.83
CA VAL A 48 14.34 -13.13 5.57
C VAL A 48 15.57 -12.20 5.61
N THR A 49 15.97 -11.71 6.80
CA THR A 49 17.08 -10.74 6.93
C THR A 49 18.37 -11.36 7.45
N GLY A 50 18.29 -12.56 8.07
CA GLY A 50 19.42 -13.23 8.70
C GLY A 50 19.78 -12.66 10.09
N GLN A 51 18.97 -11.74 10.63
CA GLN A 51 19.20 -11.15 11.97
C GLN A 51 17.85 -10.80 12.62
N PRO A 52 17.76 -10.84 13.96
CA PRO A 52 16.52 -10.52 14.66
C PRO A 52 16.13 -9.05 14.50
N PRO A 53 14.83 -8.70 14.66
CA PRO A 53 14.32 -7.35 14.46
C PRO A 53 14.93 -6.31 15.44
N PHE A 54 15.30 -6.75 16.63
CA PHE A 54 15.93 -5.93 17.65
C PHE A 54 17.19 -6.63 18.18
N LEU A 55 18.31 -5.95 18.08
CA LEU A 55 19.60 -6.46 18.53
C LEU A 55 20.43 -5.31 19.11
N GLY A 56 20.50 -5.24 20.43
CA GLY A 56 21.37 -4.34 21.18
C GLY A 56 22.69 -5.03 21.55
N LYS A 57 23.61 -4.26 22.12
CA LYS A 57 24.91 -4.78 22.63
C LYS A 57 24.77 -5.57 23.95
N SER A 58 23.60 -5.45 24.60
CA SER A 58 23.25 -6.16 25.81
C SER A 58 21.75 -6.51 25.82
N PRO A 59 21.31 -7.47 26.66
CA PRO A 59 19.90 -7.77 26.84
C PRO A 59 19.05 -6.54 27.18
N HIS A 60 19.53 -5.70 28.08
CA HIS A 60 18.86 -4.45 28.49
C HIS A 60 18.74 -3.46 27.33
N GLU A 61 19.77 -3.30 26.52
CA GLU A 61 19.71 -2.45 25.34
C GLU A 61 18.72 -2.98 24.32
N THR A 62 18.67 -4.31 24.13
CA THR A 62 17.68 -4.94 23.24
C THR A 62 16.26 -4.68 23.71
N LEU A 63 15.97 -4.85 25.01
CA LEU A 63 14.65 -4.54 25.58
C LEU A 63 14.28 -3.07 25.39
N ARG A 64 15.24 -2.15 25.59
CA ARG A 64 15.01 -0.73 25.34
C ARG A 64 14.60 -0.46 23.90
N LEU A 65 15.29 -1.07 22.92
CA LEU A 65 14.97 -0.95 21.50
C LEU A 65 13.56 -1.46 21.18
N VAL A 66 13.14 -2.56 21.83
CA VAL A 66 11.79 -3.11 21.70
C VAL A 66 10.74 -2.13 22.22
N VAL A 67 10.95 -1.57 23.41
CA VAL A 67 10.04 -0.62 24.06
C VAL A 67 9.97 0.71 23.29
N GLU A 68 11.10 1.18 22.75
CA GLU A 68 11.16 2.37 21.90
C GLU A 68 10.55 2.16 20.51
N GLY A 69 10.31 0.90 20.11
CA GLY A 69 9.76 0.58 18.80
C GLY A 69 10.71 0.89 17.63
N SER A 70 12.01 0.92 17.88
CA SER A 70 13.06 1.28 16.90
C SER A 70 13.31 0.16 15.90
N LEU A 71 12.25 -0.28 15.18
CA LEU A 71 12.30 -1.35 14.19
C LEU A 71 12.90 -0.85 12.85
N ALA A 72 13.97 -1.47 12.39
CA ALA A 72 14.49 -1.26 11.05
C ALA A 72 13.57 -1.94 10.02
N SER A 73 13.26 -1.27 8.90
CA SER A 73 12.53 -1.93 7.81
C SER A 73 13.36 -3.10 7.25
N PRO A 74 12.76 -4.31 7.08
CA PRO A 74 13.46 -5.46 6.49
C PRO A 74 14.14 -5.15 5.16
N ARG A 75 13.55 -4.28 4.34
CA ARG A 75 14.10 -3.87 3.04
C ARG A 75 15.31 -2.93 3.13
N ARG A 76 15.61 -2.39 4.31
CA ARG A 76 16.89 -1.70 4.53
C ARG A 76 18.05 -2.70 4.53
N ILE A 77 17.81 -3.92 4.98
CA ILE A 77 18.78 -5.01 5.05
C ILE A 77 18.78 -5.80 3.74
N LEU A 78 17.59 -6.17 3.26
CA LEU A 78 17.39 -6.89 2.01
C LEU A 78 16.53 -6.08 1.03
N PRO A 79 17.13 -5.20 0.20
CA PRO A 79 16.36 -4.35 -0.75
C PRO A 79 15.51 -5.13 -1.77
N ALA A 80 15.92 -6.39 -2.08
CA ALA A 80 15.19 -7.29 -2.97
C ALA A 80 13.93 -7.89 -2.36
N LEU A 81 13.69 -7.74 -1.04
CA LEU A 81 12.51 -8.28 -0.37
C LEU A 81 11.22 -7.76 -1.01
N PRO A 82 10.26 -8.64 -1.37
CA PRO A 82 8.96 -8.22 -1.90
C PRO A 82 8.23 -7.29 -0.91
N ARG A 83 7.68 -6.18 -1.42
CA ARG A 83 6.97 -5.20 -0.59
C ARG A 83 5.77 -5.76 0.15
N ASP A 84 5.13 -6.78 -0.42
CA ASP A 84 3.97 -7.43 0.20
C ASP A 84 4.40 -8.27 1.41
N LEU A 85 5.54 -8.96 1.32
CA LEU A 85 6.10 -9.72 2.45
C LEU A 85 6.62 -8.78 3.55
N GLU A 86 7.29 -7.69 3.17
CA GLU A 86 7.65 -6.62 4.13
C GLU A 86 6.42 -6.12 4.90
N ALA A 87 5.32 -5.84 4.18
CA ALA A 87 4.10 -5.34 4.82
C ALA A 87 3.49 -6.36 5.81
N ILE A 88 3.53 -7.65 5.50
CA ILE A 88 3.09 -8.71 6.42
C ILE A 88 3.95 -8.71 7.68
N ILE A 89 5.28 -8.69 7.52
CA ILE A 89 6.23 -8.66 8.64
C ILE A 89 5.98 -7.44 9.53
N LEU A 90 5.93 -6.24 8.94
CA LEU A 90 5.72 -5.00 9.68
C LEU A 90 4.36 -4.94 10.38
N LYS A 91 3.33 -5.57 9.81
CA LYS A 91 2.02 -5.68 10.46
C LYS A 91 2.05 -6.60 11.66
N CYS A 92 2.80 -7.71 11.62
CA CYS A 92 3.00 -8.56 12.79
C CYS A 92 3.73 -7.81 13.90
N LEU A 93 4.75 -7.01 13.53
CA LEU A 93 5.61 -6.22 14.42
C LEU A 93 5.07 -4.80 14.69
N ALA A 94 3.77 -4.57 14.49
CA ALA A 94 3.15 -3.31 14.87
C ALA A 94 3.19 -3.13 16.39
N TYR A 95 3.53 -1.91 16.86
CA TYR A 95 3.66 -1.63 18.28
C TYR A 95 2.34 -1.82 19.01
N GLY A 96 1.25 -1.27 18.48
CA GLY A 96 -0.10 -1.44 19.00
C GLY A 96 -0.64 -2.85 18.72
N THR A 97 -1.08 -3.58 19.74
CA THR A 97 -1.63 -4.94 19.60
C THR A 97 -2.84 -5.00 18.65
N ALA A 98 -3.67 -3.96 18.63
CA ALA A 98 -4.84 -3.84 17.75
C ALA A 98 -4.48 -3.65 16.26
N GLU A 99 -3.28 -3.21 15.95
CA GLU A 99 -2.78 -3.00 14.58
C GLU A 99 -2.26 -4.29 13.95
N ARG A 100 -1.95 -5.30 14.78
CA ARG A 100 -1.47 -6.61 14.34
C ARG A 100 -2.59 -7.42 13.69
N TYR A 101 -2.27 -8.63 13.25
CA TYR A 101 -3.30 -9.56 12.82
C TYR A 101 -4.16 -10.01 14.01
N PRO A 102 -5.47 -10.14 13.84
CA PRO A 102 -6.38 -10.52 14.92
C PRO A 102 -6.22 -11.98 15.35
N SER A 103 -5.56 -12.82 14.53
CA SER A 103 -5.30 -14.23 14.81
C SER A 103 -4.16 -14.77 13.94
N ALA A 104 -3.54 -15.89 14.36
CA ALA A 104 -2.57 -16.62 13.55
C ALA A 104 -3.18 -17.14 12.23
N ARG A 105 -4.48 -17.44 12.22
CA ARG A 105 -5.20 -17.80 11.00
C ARG A 105 -5.22 -16.66 9.98
N ALA A 106 -5.49 -15.43 10.43
CA ALA A 106 -5.50 -14.27 9.56
C ALA A 106 -4.10 -13.97 8.96
N LEU A 107 -3.04 -14.20 9.74
CA LEU A 107 -1.66 -14.15 9.26
C LEU A 107 -1.39 -15.24 8.21
N ALA A 108 -1.78 -16.48 8.49
CA ALA A 108 -1.60 -17.61 7.58
C ALA A 108 -2.35 -17.39 6.24
N ASP A 109 -3.58 -16.87 6.30
CA ASP A 109 -4.37 -16.57 5.11
C ASP A 109 -3.71 -15.46 4.26
N ASP A 110 -3.07 -14.48 4.89
CA ASP A 110 -2.39 -13.39 4.18
C ASP A 110 -1.04 -13.83 3.59
N LEU A 111 -0.30 -14.71 4.28
CA LEU A 111 0.87 -15.40 3.74
C LEU A 111 0.49 -16.29 2.53
N GLY A 112 -0.63 -17.01 2.63
CA GLY A 112 -1.18 -17.79 1.51
C GLY A 112 -1.50 -16.90 0.29
N ARG A 113 -2.08 -15.71 0.52
CA ARG A 113 -2.28 -14.71 -0.55
C ARG A 113 -0.98 -14.29 -1.21
N PHE A 114 0.06 -14.07 -0.41
CA PHE A 114 1.38 -13.73 -0.92
C PHE A 114 1.95 -14.84 -1.80
N ILE A 115 1.90 -16.10 -1.35
CA ILE A 115 2.38 -17.28 -2.10
C ILE A 115 1.63 -17.43 -3.42
N ASP A 116 0.29 -17.26 -3.40
CA ASP A 116 -0.57 -17.34 -4.59
C ASP A 116 -0.46 -16.11 -5.52
N GLY A 117 0.40 -15.13 -5.22
CA GLY A 117 0.52 -13.88 -5.98
C GLY A 117 -0.74 -13.00 -5.91
N ARG A 118 -1.61 -13.22 -4.90
CA ARG A 118 -2.78 -12.38 -4.63
C ARG A 118 -2.40 -11.15 -3.82
N ALA A 119 -3.28 -10.14 -3.82
CA ALA A 119 -3.10 -8.95 -3.00
C ALA A 119 -3.16 -9.32 -1.51
N VAL A 120 -2.13 -8.93 -0.74
CA VAL A 120 -2.10 -9.11 0.71
C VAL A 120 -2.93 -8.03 1.42
N LEU A 121 -3.54 -8.39 2.54
CA LEU A 121 -4.37 -7.47 3.34
C LEU A 121 -3.52 -6.53 4.19
N ALA A 122 -2.30 -6.94 4.54
CA ALA A 122 -1.35 -6.11 5.28
C ALA A 122 -1.02 -4.80 4.54
N ARG A 123 -1.08 -4.81 3.21
CA ARG A 123 -0.79 -3.65 2.38
C ARG A 123 -2.00 -3.28 1.52
N PRO A 124 -2.80 -2.29 1.92
CA PRO A 124 -3.87 -1.80 1.08
C PRO A 124 -3.28 -1.25 -0.23
N LEU A 125 -3.68 -1.87 -1.35
CA LEU A 125 -3.27 -1.42 -2.67
C LEU A 125 -3.95 -0.09 -2.98
N ASN A 126 -3.18 0.87 -3.51
CA ASN A 126 -3.78 2.02 -4.15
C ASN A 126 -4.51 1.59 -5.45
N PRO A 127 -5.46 2.40 -5.98
CA PRO A 127 -6.25 2.04 -7.15
C PRO A 127 -5.40 1.66 -8.37
N ALA A 128 -4.28 2.33 -8.60
CA ALA A 128 -3.38 2.05 -9.72
C ALA A 128 -2.73 0.66 -9.61
N GLN A 129 -2.31 0.24 -8.40
CA GLN A 129 -1.75 -1.09 -8.16
C GLN A 129 -2.80 -2.20 -8.31
N ARG A 130 -4.07 -1.93 -7.92
CA ARG A 130 -5.19 -2.85 -8.18
C ARG A 130 -5.39 -3.05 -9.67
N MET A 131 -5.43 -1.97 -10.45
CA MET A 131 -5.58 -2.01 -11.90
C MET A 131 -4.42 -2.77 -12.56
N ALA A 132 -3.17 -2.49 -12.20
CA ALA A 132 -2.00 -3.17 -12.76
C ALA A 132 -1.99 -4.69 -12.47
N ARG A 133 -2.46 -5.12 -11.29
CA ARG A 133 -2.58 -6.56 -11.00
C ARG A 133 -3.74 -7.21 -11.77
N TRP A 134 -4.86 -6.49 -11.92
CA TRP A 134 -6.02 -6.98 -12.68
C TRP A 134 -5.67 -7.19 -14.16
N THR A 135 -4.98 -6.22 -14.79
CA THR A 135 -4.55 -6.33 -16.20
C THR A 135 -3.61 -7.51 -16.43
N ARG A 136 -2.70 -7.80 -15.47
CA ARG A 136 -1.80 -8.96 -15.56
C ARG A 136 -2.52 -10.30 -15.45
N ARG A 137 -3.62 -10.36 -14.68
CA ARG A 137 -4.38 -11.62 -14.48
C ARG A 137 -5.35 -11.93 -15.63
N GLN A 138 -5.85 -10.90 -16.29
CA GLN A 138 -6.82 -11.02 -17.38
C GLN A 138 -6.42 -10.14 -18.57
N PRO A 139 -5.33 -10.49 -19.27
CA PRO A 139 -4.78 -9.65 -20.32
C PRO A 139 -5.76 -9.42 -21.47
N TYR A 140 -6.54 -10.44 -21.83
CA TYR A 140 -7.54 -10.32 -22.91
C TYR A 140 -8.68 -9.34 -22.56
N VAL A 141 -9.20 -9.43 -21.32
CA VAL A 141 -10.27 -8.52 -20.87
C VAL A 141 -9.75 -7.08 -20.78
N ALA A 142 -8.51 -6.90 -20.31
CA ALA A 142 -7.87 -5.59 -20.27
C ALA A 142 -7.65 -5.01 -21.68
N ALA A 143 -7.25 -5.82 -22.66
CA ALA A 143 -7.09 -5.42 -24.05
C ALA A 143 -8.44 -5.00 -24.68
N PHE A 144 -9.51 -5.79 -24.49
CA PHE A 144 -10.85 -5.43 -24.97
C PHE A 144 -11.37 -4.15 -24.32
N ALA A 145 -11.18 -3.97 -23.01
CA ALA A 145 -11.58 -2.74 -22.31
C ALA A 145 -10.83 -1.51 -22.83
N ALA A 146 -9.53 -1.64 -23.12
CA ALA A 146 -8.72 -0.56 -23.67
C ALA A 146 -9.17 -0.20 -25.12
N LEU A 147 -9.41 -1.19 -25.97
CA LEU A 147 -9.93 -0.98 -27.33
C LEU A 147 -11.30 -0.30 -27.31
N PHE A 148 -12.19 -0.75 -26.44
CA PHE A 148 -13.51 -0.13 -26.29
C PHE A 148 -13.41 1.33 -25.83
N ALA A 149 -12.57 1.62 -24.85
CA ALA A 149 -12.33 3.00 -24.39
C ALA A 149 -11.77 3.90 -25.50
N LEU A 150 -10.81 3.39 -26.29
CA LEU A 150 -10.25 4.10 -27.45
C LEU A 150 -11.31 4.39 -28.51
N SER A 151 -12.18 3.41 -28.80
CA SER A 151 -13.30 3.58 -29.77
C SER A 151 -14.26 4.69 -29.30
N LEU A 152 -14.62 4.71 -28.01
CA LEU A 152 -15.47 5.76 -27.45
C LEU A 152 -14.83 7.15 -27.57
N ILE A 153 -13.55 7.25 -27.22
CA ILE A 153 -12.81 8.52 -27.34
C ILE A 153 -12.77 9.00 -28.79
N ALA A 154 -12.45 8.12 -29.73
CA ALA A 154 -12.44 8.43 -31.16
C ALA A 154 -13.81 8.89 -31.65
N GLY A 155 -14.89 8.23 -31.22
CA GLY A 155 -16.25 8.64 -31.52
C GLY A 155 -16.60 10.04 -31.01
N ILE A 156 -16.28 10.33 -29.75
CA ILE A 156 -16.50 11.66 -29.16
C ILE A 156 -15.69 12.75 -29.88
N VAL A 157 -14.42 12.46 -30.17
CA VAL A 157 -13.56 13.39 -30.92
C VAL A 157 -14.12 13.62 -32.33
N GLY A 158 -14.55 12.58 -33.04
CA GLY A 158 -15.17 12.69 -34.38
C GLY A 158 -16.41 13.57 -34.37
N VAL A 159 -17.33 13.32 -33.43
CA VAL A 159 -18.54 14.13 -33.29
C VAL A 159 -18.22 15.59 -32.96
N THR A 160 -17.27 15.86 -32.05
CA THR A 160 -16.91 17.23 -31.70
C THR A 160 -16.26 18.01 -32.86
N LEU A 161 -15.46 17.32 -33.68
CA LEU A 161 -14.88 17.92 -34.89
C LEU A 161 -15.94 18.25 -35.93
N GLN A 162 -16.89 17.32 -36.18
CA GLN A 162 -18.01 17.59 -37.10
C GLN A 162 -18.86 18.76 -36.63
N TRP A 163 -19.17 18.84 -35.34
CA TRP A 163 -19.93 19.98 -34.79
C TRP A 163 -19.17 21.31 -34.95
N ARG A 164 -17.86 21.33 -34.79
CA ARG A 164 -17.04 22.54 -35.05
C ARG A 164 -17.08 22.95 -36.52
N GLN A 165 -16.95 21.99 -37.45
CA GLN A 165 -17.02 22.26 -38.89
C GLN A 165 -18.41 22.76 -39.32
N ALA A 166 -19.46 22.12 -38.80
CA ALA A 166 -20.85 22.54 -39.10
C ALA A 166 -21.11 23.99 -38.63
N ARG A 167 -20.62 24.36 -37.44
CA ARG A 167 -20.74 25.74 -36.95
C ARG A 167 -19.94 26.73 -37.80
N ALA A 168 -18.72 26.40 -38.18
CA ALA A 168 -17.89 27.28 -39.05
C ALA A 168 -18.57 27.48 -40.42
N ASN A 169 -19.15 26.44 -41.03
CA ASN A 169 -19.87 26.55 -42.30
C ASN A 169 -21.17 27.37 -42.15
N ALA A 170 -21.86 27.28 -41.02
CA ALA A 170 -23.05 28.07 -40.76
C ALA A 170 -22.75 29.58 -40.65
N THR A 171 -21.64 29.96 -40.00
CA THR A 171 -21.23 31.36 -39.92
C THR A 171 -20.85 31.93 -41.29
N LEU A 172 -20.10 31.18 -42.10
CA LEU A 172 -19.74 31.60 -43.46
C LEU A 172 -21.00 31.76 -44.36
N ALA A 173 -21.99 30.90 -44.24
CA ALA A 173 -23.25 31.00 -44.98
C ALA A 173 -24.04 32.26 -44.56
N GLN A 174 -24.03 32.65 -43.30
CA GLN A 174 -24.67 33.85 -42.82
C GLN A 174 -23.96 35.11 -43.36
N ASP A 175 -22.65 35.18 -43.37
CA ASP A 175 -21.88 36.31 -43.86
C ASP A 175 -22.09 36.53 -45.36
N THR A 176 -22.20 35.45 -46.15
CA THR A 176 -22.52 35.56 -47.60
C THR A 176 -23.94 36.09 -47.87
N LEU A 177 -24.91 35.70 -47.04
CA LEU A 177 -26.30 36.19 -47.15
C LEU A 177 -26.39 37.66 -46.77
N TRP A 178 -25.67 38.11 -45.75
CA TRP A 178 -25.63 39.54 -45.40
C TRP A 178 -24.96 40.40 -46.45
N SER A 179 -23.86 39.97 -47.02
CA SER A 179 -23.16 40.70 -48.08
C SER A 179 -24.00 40.82 -49.37
N SER A 180 -24.74 39.76 -49.72
CA SER A 180 -25.64 39.82 -50.89
C SER A 180 -26.86 40.74 -50.67
N ARG A 181 -27.42 40.77 -49.45
CA ARG A 181 -28.54 41.68 -49.10
C ARG A 181 -28.09 43.17 -49.11
N THR A 182 -26.93 43.48 -48.58
CA THR A 182 -26.41 44.87 -48.62
C THR A 182 -26.08 45.32 -50.00
N ALA A 183 -25.50 44.47 -50.85
CA ALA A 183 -25.25 44.79 -52.26
C ALA A 183 -26.55 45.03 -53.09
N ASN A 184 -27.61 44.25 -52.84
CA ASN A 184 -28.88 44.47 -53.49
C ASN A 184 -29.62 45.72 -53.01
N ALA A 185 -29.55 46.06 -51.75
CA ALA A 185 -30.10 47.32 -51.19
C ALA A 185 -29.42 48.56 -51.79
N GLN A 186 -28.10 48.53 -51.98
CA GLN A 186 -27.38 49.63 -52.62
C GLN A 186 -27.76 49.84 -54.11
N ARG A 187 -28.10 48.76 -54.86
CA ARG A 187 -28.53 48.85 -56.25
C ARG A 187 -29.94 49.40 -56.40
N GLN A 188 -30.77 49.39 -55.36
CA GLN A 188 -32.15 49.91 -55.40
C GLN A 188 -32.21 51.42 -55.09
N ILE A 189 -31.16 52.00 -54.58
CA ILE A 189 -31.08 53.38 -54.16
C ILE A 189 -30.34 54.30 -55.26
N ALA A 190 -29.65 53.62 -56.18
CA ALA A 190 -28.98 54.31 -57.34
C ALA A 190 -29.86 54.32 -58.59
#